data_74c3e91dfe52da8bd635bbc0d363df16
#
_entry.id   74c3e91dfe52da8bd635bbc0d363df16
#
_cell.length_a   1.000
_cell.length_b   1.000
_cell.length_c   1.000
_cell.angle_alpha   90.00
_cell.angle_beta   90.00
_cell.angle_gamma   90.00
#
_symmetry.space_group_name_H-M   'P 1'
#
loop_
_entity.id
_entity.type
_entity.pdbx_description
1 polymer ?
#
loop_
_entity_poly.entity_id
_entity_poly.type
_entity_poly.pdbx_seq_one_letter_code
_entity_poly.pdbx_strand_id
1 'polypeptide(L)'
;MRFSIVIALILAFACQTQNKSNDQTEIASETVVKSEQAAKSLPSKSEGNLAVENEPCNAEVCLQLRNHNPSNKSFEIFMVNNVSVAGFQCDLPGVGISDANGGLLKENGFEASNSESRVLAFSMQGKIIPAGTGVLTEISYSESTNEVCMTQIIFAGIGGTKLSNDIPECL
;
A
#
# COMPACT_ATOMS: atom_id res chain seq x y z
N MET A 1 -14.51 -53.47 30.79
CA MET A 1 -14.10 -54.66 30.01
C MET A 1 -14.02 -54.29 28.57
N ARG A 2 -12.88 -54.67 27.93
CA ARG A 2 -12.47 -54.68 26.52
C ARG A 2 -12.00 -53.33 25.96
N PHE A 3 -10.80 -53.09 26.01
CA PHE A 3 -9.61 -53.17 25.11
C PHE A 3 -9.94 -53.24 23.63
N SER A 4 -9.55 -52.25 22.88
CA SER A 4 -9.09 -52.46 21.52
C SER A 4 -8.05 -51.41 21.13
N ILE A 5 -6.92 -51.91 20.90
CA ILE A 5 -5.68 -51.41 20.32
C ILE A 5 -5.91 -51.23 18.83
N VAL A 6 -5.53 -50.11 18.24
CA VAL A 6 -5.19 -50.06 16.81
C VAL A 6 -4.11 -49.00 16.59
N ILE A 7 -2.95 -49.42 16.46
CA ILE A 7 -1.99 -49.42 15.35
C ILE A 7 -1.66 -48.02 14.77
N ALA A 8 -0.45 -47.59 15.12
CA ALA A 8 0.35 -46.58 14.48
C ALA A 8 0.72 -46.99 13.04
N LEU A 9 0.51 -46.13 12.08
CA LEU A 9 1.16 -46.24 10.77
C LEU A 9 2.01 -44.99 10.55
N ILE A 10 3.28 -45.16 10.75
CA ILE A 10 4.34 -44.21 10.41
C ILE A 10 4.61 -44.38 8.92
N LEU A 11 4.35 -43.38 8.13
CA LEU A 11 4.90 -43.26 6.77
C LEU A 11 5.92 -42.12 6.75
N ALA A 12 7.17 -42.57 6.86
CA ALA A 12 8.33 -41.76 6.55
C ALA A 12 8.41 -41.55 5.03
N PHE A 13 8.32 -40.30 4.57
CA PHE A 13 8.66 -39.94 3.20
C PHE A 13 10.06 -39.34 3.18
N ALA A 14 10.95 -40.10 2.61
CA ALA A 14 12.37 -39.76 2.43
C ALA A 14 12.50 -38.60 1.43
N CYS A 15 13.26 -37.62 1.85
CA CYS A 15 13.79 -36.56 1.02
C CYS A 15 14.86 -37.11 0.10
N GLN A 16 14.65 -37.06 -1.22
CA GLN A 16 15.75 -37.31 -2.19
C GLN A 16 16.18 -35.97 -2.77
N THR A 17 17.36 -35.58 -2.34
CA THR A 17 18.21 -34.57 -2.98
C THR A 17 18.74 -35.11 -4.30
N GLN A 18 18.50 -34.45 -5.41
CA GLN A 18 19.32 -34.62 -6.60
C GLN A 18 19.97 -33.29 -6.97
N ASN A 19 21.26 -33.32 -6.71
CA ASN A 19 22.26 -32.40 -7.20
C ASN A 19 22.69 -32.85 -8.59
N LYS A 20 22.62 -31.99 -9.61
CA LYS A 20 23.40 -32.19 -10.83
C LYS A 20 23.92 -30.86 -11.36
N SER A 21 25.22 -30.82 -11.31
CA SER A 21 26.18 -29.84 -11.74
C SER A 21 26.35 -29.78 -13.27
N ASN A 22 26.85 -28.63 -13.70
CA ASN A 22 27.57 -28.30 -14.94
C ASN A 22 26.77 -28.15 -16.25
N ASP A 23 26.85 -26.97 -16.90
CA ASP A 23 27.90 -26.75 -17.88
C ASP A 23 28.11 -25.26 -18.15
N GLN A 24 29.38 -24.87 -18.29
CA GLN A 24 29.86 -23.58 -18.77
C GLN A 24 29.79 -23.56 -20.29
N THR A 25 29.39 -22.41 -20.84
CA THR A 25 29.97 -21.96 -22.10
C THR A 25 29.96 -20.43 -22.14
N GLU A 26 31.11 -19.89 -22.03
CA GLU A 26 31.54 -18.54 -22.36
C GLU A 26 31.47 -18.34 -23.88
N ILE A 27 30.97 -17.25 -24.38
CA ILE A 27 31.55 -16.54 -25.55
C ILE A 27 31.08 -15.07 -25.50
N ALA A 28 32.06 -14.21 -25.56
CA ALA A 28 32.01 -12.77 -25.70
C ALA A 28 31.53 -12.33 -27.09
N SER A 29 30.96 -11.17 -27.22
CA SER A 29 31.39 -10.09 -28.12
C SER A 29 30.31 -9.02 -28.28
N GLU A 30 30.63 -7.83 -27.85
CA GLU A 30 30.47 -6.51 -28.48
C GLU A 30 29.44 -6.33 -29.60
N THR A 31 28.50 -5.38 -29.40
CA THR A 31 28.46 -4.19 -30.30
C THR A 31 27.65 -3.07 -29.66
N VAL A 32 28.32 -1.95 -29.52
CA VAL A 32 27.78 -0.61 -29.28
C VAL A 32 26.96 -0.17 -30.49
N VAL A 33 25.70 0.21 -30.28
CA VAL A 33 25.01 1.15 -31.17
C VAL A 33 24.27 2.19 -30.34
N LYS A 34 24.81 3.36 -30.37
CA LYS A 34 24.23 4.63 -29.99
C LYS A 34 23.14 5.01 -31.00
N SER A 35 21.94 5.25 -30.50
CA SER A 35 20.93 5.99 -31.27
C SER A 35 20.19 6.94 -30.35
N GLU A 36 20.50 8.16 -30.55
CA GLU A 36 19.88 9.38 -30.10
C GLU A 36 18.62 9.69 -30.94
N GLN A 37 17.67 10.37 -30.34
CA GLN A 37 16.50 11.07 -30.92
C GLN A 37 15.15 10.44 -30.54
N ALA A 38 14.15 11.17 -30.12
CA ALA A 38 13.88 12.61 -30.04
C ALA A 38 12.66 12.83 -29.15
N ALA A 39 12.66 13.92 -28.45
CA ALA A 39 11.51 14.46 -27.74
C ALA A 39 10.32 14.70 -28.68
N LYS A 40 9.11 14.30 -28.23
CA LYS A 40 7.90 14.93 -28.73
C LYS A 40 6.94 15.17 -27.57
N SER A 41 7.03 16.38 -27.05
CA SER A 41 6.05 16.98 -26.16
C SER A 41 4.72 17.17 -26.90
N LEU A 42 3.63 16.76 -26.28
CA LEU A 42 2.31 17.32 -26.57
C LEU A 42 1.71 17.84 -25.27
N PRO A 43 1.25 19.09 -25.24
CA PRO A 43 0.66 19.67 -24.06
C PRO A 43 -0.81 19.29 -23.98
N SER A 44 -1.21 18.66 -22.91
CA SER A 44 -2.60 18.67 -22.51
C SER A 44 -2.77 19.65 -21.37
N LYS A 45 -3.30 20.80 -21.73
CA LYS A 45 -3.71 21.88 -20.88
C LYS A 45 -5.00 21.44 -20.15
N SER A 46 -4.92 21.29 -18.86
CA SER A 46 -6.08 21.39 -17.99
C SER A 46 -5.70 22.27 -16.82
N GLU A 47 -6.12 23.50 -16.90
CA GLU A 47 -6.05 24.49 -15.83
C GLU A 47 -7.02 24.08 -14.73
N GLY A 48 -6.47 23.77 -13.59
CA GLY A 48 -7.16 23.61 -12.32
C GLY A 48 -6.14 23.88 -11.23
N ASN A 49 -5.77 25.17 -11.13
CA ASN A 49 -4.80 25.68 -10.19
C ASN A 49 -5.33 25.62 -8.76
N LEU A 50 -4.77 24.73 -7.95
CA LEU A 50 -4.50 24.97 -6.55
C LEU A 50 -3.14 24.36 -6.28
N ALA A 51 -2.14 25.23 -6.24
CA ALA A 51 -0.81 24.87 -5.75
C ALA A 51 -0.96 24.43 -4.29
N VAL A 52 -1.05 23.14 -4.09
CA VAL A 52 -0.78 22.55 -2.78
C VAL A 52 0.74 22.60 -2.65
N GLU A 53 1.22 23.54 -1.84
CA GLU A 53 2.60 23.58 -1.44
C GLU A 53 2.98 22.18 -0.96
N ASN A 54 3.91 21.54 -1.65
CA ASN A 54 4.51 20.29 -1.21
C ASN A 54 5.38 20.62 0.01
N GLU A 55 4.78 20.61 1.18
CA GLU A 55 5.57 20.57 2.41
C GLU A 55 6.50 19.36 2.32
N PRO A 56 7.80 19.55 2.54
CA PRO A 56 8.75 18.46 2.44
C PRO A 56 8.39 17.36 3.45
N CYS A 57 8.16 16.15 2.95
CA CYS A 57 7.92 14.99 3.79
C CYS A 57 9.19 14.62 4.54
N ASN A 58 9.25 14.89 5.83
CA ASN A 58 10.39 14.61 6.70
C ASN A 58 10.32 13.24 7.38
N ALA A 59 9.20 12.53 7.24
CA ALA A 59 9.01 11.16 7.70
C ALA A 59 9.18 10.15 6.55
N GLU A 60 9.14 8.85 6.85
CA GLU A 60 9.12 7.82 5.81
C GLU A 60 7.79 7.83 5.05
N VAL A 61 6.71 8.23 5.73
CA VAL A 61 5.36 8.37 5.16
C VAL A 61 4.73 9.66 5.66
N CYS A 62 4.23 10.48 4.74
CA CYS A 62 3.48 11.70 5.04
C CYS A 62 2.08 11.59 4.45
N LEU A 63 1.11 12.05 5.21
CA LEU A 63 -0.30 11.98 4.85
C LEU A 63 -0.90 13.38 4.74
N GLN A 64 -1.93 13.48 3.91
CA GLN A 64 -2.80 14.64 3.83
C GLN A 64 -4.23 14.18 3.62
N LEU A 65 -5.16 14.82 4.31
CA LEU A 65 -6.59 14.69 4.02
C LEU A 65 -6.94 15.71 2.96
N ARG A 66 -7.62 15.28 1.89
CA ARG A 66 -7.93 16.10 0.71
C ARG A 66 -9.33 15.87 0.18
N ASN A 67 -9.75 16.77 -0.69
CA ASN A 67 -10.96 16.62 -1.51
C ASN A 67 -12.22 16.27 -0.70
N HIS A 68 -12.34 16.88 0.48
CA HIS A 68 -13.55 16.70 1.30
C HIS A 68 -14.77 17.20 0.55
N ASN A 69 -15.70 16.28 0.30
CA ASN A 69 -16.96 16.57 -0.37
C ASN A 69 -18.14 16.17 0.54
N PRO A 70 -18.68 17.13 1.31
CA PRO A 70 -19.81 16.84 2.21
C PRO A 70 -21.07 16.39 1.48
N SER A 71 -21.26 16.82 0.21
CA SER A 71 -22.43 16.43 -0.59
C SER A 71 -22.40 14.96 -0.99
N ASN A 72 -21.21 14.44 -1.35
CA ASN A 72 -21.00 13.04 -1.67
C ASN A 72 -20.59 12.23 -0.44
N LYS A 73 -20.37 12.90 0.70
CA LYS A 73 -19.88 12.28 1.94
C LYS A 73 -18.61 11.46 1.69
N SER A 74 -17.62 12.09 1.08
CA SER A 74 -16.33 11.46 0.81
C SER A 74 -15.17 12.43 1.01
N PHE A 75 -13.99 11.87 1.23
CA PHE A 75 -12.70 12.55 1.22
C PHE A 75 -11.59 11.57 0.84
N GLU A 76 -10.43 12.09 0.50
CA GLU A 76 -9.27 11.31 0.13
C GLU A 76 -8.20 11.35 1.22
N ILE A 77 -7.57 10.21 1.44
CA ILE A 77 -6.28 10.10 2.16
C ILE A 77 -5.20 10.08 1.09
N PHE A 78 -4.40 11.12 1.02
CA PHE A 78 -3.27 11.24 0.11
C PHE A 78 -1.97 10.91 0.84
N MET A 79 -1.06 10.22 0.17
CA MET A 79 0.19 9.73 0.74
C MET A 79 1.40 10.14 -0.12
N VAL A 80 2.47 10.53 0.57
CA VAL A 80 3.84 10.58 0.04
C VAL A 80 4.67 9.60 0.85
N ASN A 81 5.27 8.61 0.22
CA ASN A 81 6.10 7.63 0.92
C ASN A 81 7.49 7.51 0.27
N ASN A 82 8.52 7.61 1.09
CA ASN A 82 9.92 7.51 0.66
C ASN A 82 10.43 6.06 0.67
N VAL A 83 9.66 5.15 1.27
CA VAL A 83 9.95 3.72 1.40
C VAL A 83 8.73 2.89 1.03
N SER A 84 8.93 1.60 0.76
CA SER A 84 7.81 0.70 0.45
C SER A 84 6.93 0.45 1.66
N VAL A 85 5.60 0.47 1.44
CA VAL A 85 4.57 0.22 2.44
C VAL A 85 3.96 -1.16 2.21
N ALA A 86 3.87 -1.97 3.28
CA ALA A 86 3.28 -3.32 3.27
C ALA A 86 1.95 -3.41 4.05
N GLY A 87 1.62 -2.41 4.84
CA GLY A 87 0.36 -2.35 5.59
C GLY A 87 0.06 -0.96 6.10
N PHE A 88 -1.21 -0.67 6.27
CA PHE A 88 -1.73 0.61 6.73
C PHE A 88 -2.89 0.44 7.69
N GLN A 89 -2.92 1.25 8.75
CA GLN A 89 -4.05 1.37 9.66
C GLN A 89 -4.20 2.82 10.10
N CYS A 90 -5.43 3.27 10.26
CA CYS A 90 -5.73 4.53 10.94
C CYS A 90 -7.11 4.48 11.62
N ASP A 91 -7.30 5.37 12.58
CA ASP A 91 -8.58 5.68 13.17
C ASP A 91 -9.06 7.08 12.70
N LEU A 92 -10.35 7.18 12.45
CA LEU A 92 -11.07 8.38 12.07
C LEU A 92 -12.21 8.62 13.09
N PRO A 93 -11.87 9.13 14.29
CA PRO A 93 -12.88 9.31 15.34
C PRO A 93 -13.96 10.29 14.91
N GLY A 94 -15.21 9.94 15.17
CA GLY A 94 -16.38 10.76 14.80
C GLY A 94 -16.77 10.71 13.32
N VAL A 95 -16.16 9.81 12.55
CA VAL A 95 -16.51 9.54 11.14
C VAL A 95 -17.12 8.14 11.08
N GLY A 96 -18.39 8.06 10.68
CA GLY A 96 -19.07 6.78 10.41
C GLY A 96 -18.65 6.24 9.04
N ILE A 97 -17.54 5.53 8.96
CA ILE A 97 -16.99 5.02 7.69
C ILE A 97 -17.95 4.00 7.09
N SER A 98 -18.38 4.23 5.86
CA SER A 98 -19.18 3.27 5.09
C SER A 98 -18.35 2.45 4.11
N ASP A 99 -17.29 3.03 3.55
CA ASP A 99 -16.38 2.32 2.63
C ASP A 99 -14.98 2.98 2.62
N ALA A 100 -13.96 2.17 2.34
CA ALA A 100 -12.60 2.61 2.10
C ALA A 100 -12.09 1.88 0.85
N ASN A 101 -11.96 2.57 -0.27
CA ASN A 101 -11.69 1.93 -1.56
C ASN A 101 -10.87 2.83 -2.49
N GLY A 102 -10.33 2.23 -3.54
CA GLY A 102 -9.61 2.96 -4.59
C GLY A 102 -8.15 3.26 -4.25
N GLY A 103 -7.56 4.12 -5.06
CA GLY A 103 -6.19 4.63 -4.93
C GLY A 103 -5.11 3.56 -4.93
N LEU A 104 -3.97 3.93 -4.35
CA LEU A 104 -2.78 3.07 -4.28
C LEU A 104 -3.02 1.74 -3.59
N LEU A 105 -3.96 1.68 -2.62
CA LEU A 105 -4.32 0.40 -1.98
C LEU A 105 -4.85 -0.58 -3.02
N LYS A 106 -5.85 -0.18 -3.79
CA LYS A 106 -6.46 -1.02 -4.81
C LYS A 106 -5.52 -1.34 -5.96
N GLU A 107 -4.78 -0.35 -6.45
CA GLU A 107 -3.84 -0.49 -7.56
C GLU A 107 -2.73 -1.49 -7.25
N ASN A 108 -2.30 -1.56 -5.99
CA ASN A 108 -1.26 -2.48 -5.54
C ASN A 108 -1.82 -3.78 -4.93
N GLY A 109 -3.11 -4.05 -5.08
CA GLY A 109 -3.73 -5.30 -4.65
C GLY A 109 -3.76 -5.47 -3.14
N PHE A 110 -3.97 -4.38 -2.41
CA PHE A 110 -4.32 -4.38 -1.01
C PHE A 110 -5.82 -4.58 -0.84
N GLU A 111 -6.18 -5.25 0.22
CA GLU A 111 -7.55 -5.35 0.70
C GLU A 111 -7.72 -4.35 1.83
N ALA A 112 -8.63 -3.40 1.65
CA ALA A 112 -9.04 -2.48 2.69
C ALA A 112 -10.26 -3.05 3.40
N SER A 113 -10.21 -3.05 4.72
CA SER A 113 -11.31 -3.39 5.60
C SER A 113 -11.57 -2.24 6.56
N ASN A 114 -12.82 -1.89 6.76
CA ASN A 114 -13.16 -0.82 7.69
C ASN A 114 -14.18 -1.29 8.74
N SER A 115 -14.09 -0.68 9.90
CA SER A 115 -15.15 -0.63 10.89
C SER A 115 -15.76 0.76 10.89
N GLU A 116 -16.62 1.05 11.85
CA GLU A 116 -17.27 2.34 11.97
C GLU A 116 -16.31 3.53 11.99
N SER A 117 -15.11 3.37 12.56
CA SER A 117 -14.14 4.46 12.70
C SER A 117 -12.68 4.07 12.41
N ARG A 118 -12.43 2.87 11.90
CA ARG A 118 -11.07 2.39 11.63
C ARG A 118 -10.95 1.84 10.22
N VAL A 119 -9.85 2.13 9.57
CA VAL A 119 -9.42 1.50 8.32
C VAL A 119 -8.18 0.65 8.58
N LEU A 120 -8.18 -0.56 8.04
CA LEU A 120 -7.04 -1.48 8.01
C LEU A 120 -6.84 -1.96 6.58
N ALA A 121 -5.63 -1.88 6.06
CA ALA A 121 -5.32 -2.33 4.72
C ALA A 121 -4.01 -3.11 4.67
N PHE A 122 -4.04 -4.26 4.02
CA PHE A 122 -2.87 -5.12 3.81
C PHE A 122 -3.07 -6.00 2.57
N SER A 123 -2.01 -6.62 2.10
CA SER A 123 -2.09 -7.59 1.00
C SER A 123 -1.88 -9.02 1.50
N MET A 124 -2.86 -9.89 1.26
CA MET A 124 -2.74 -11.33 1.55
C MET A 124 -1.66 -12.01 0.72
N GLN A 125 -1.29 -11.45 -0.43
CA GLN A 125 -0.25 -11.95 -1.31
C GLN A 125 1.14 -11.36 -1.00
N GLY A 126 1.26 -10.54 0.06
CA GLY A 126 2.51 -9.88 0.44
C GLY A 126 2.98 -8.82 -0.55
N LYS A 127 2.06 -8.22 -1.31
CA LYS A 127 2.36 -7.08 -2.19
C LYS A 127 2.68 -5.85 -1.35
N ILE A 128 3.37 -4.91 -1.96
CA ILE A 128 3.78 -3.64 -1.36
C ILE A 128 3.34 -2.47 -2.23
N ILE A 129 3.13 -1.31 -1.63
CA ILE A 129 3.05 -0.04 -2.34
C ILE A 129 4.48 0.48 -2.45
N PRO A 130 5.04 0.69 -3.65
CA PRO A 130 6.38 1.22 -3.82
C PRO A 130 6.47 2.67 -3.34
N ALA A 131 7.69 3.17 -3.11
CA ALA A 131 7.91 4.58 -2.82
C ALA A 131 7.33 5.46 -3.93
N GLY A 132 6.64 6.54 -3.54
CA GLY A 132 5.94 7.40 -4.48
C GLY A 132 4.97 8.37 -3.83
N THR A 133 4.01 8.83 -4.60
CA THR A 133 3.00 9.78 -4.17
C THR A 133 1.68 9.52 -4.89
N GLY A 134 0.57 9.65 -4.18
CA GLY A 134 -0.76 9.48 -4.77
C GLY A 134 -1.86 9.39 -3.72
N VAL A 135 -3.09 9.26 -4.18
CA VAL A 135 -4.24 8.99 -3.32
C VAL A 135 -4.08 7.57 -2.77
N LEU A 136 -3.94 7.43 -1.45
CA LEU A 136 -3.83 6.13 -0.80
C LEU A 136 -5.15 5.37 -0.90
N THR A 137 -6.23 6.04 -0.52
CA THR A 137 -7.60 5.52 -0.62
C THR A 137 -8.62 6.66 -0.54
N GLU A 138 -9.81 6.43 -1.06
CA GLU A 138 -10.98 7.28 -0.86
C GLU A 138 -11.83 6.70 0.27
N ILE A 139 -12.29 7.57 1.17
CA ILE A 139 -13.18 7.24 2.28
C ILE A 139 -14.57 7.77 1.97
N SER A 140 -15.54 6.86 2.00
CA SER A 140 -16.96 7.22 2.04
C SER A 140 -17.49 7.09 3.46
N TYR A 141 -18.39 7.99 3.87
CA TYR A 141 -18.93 7.99 5.23
C TYR A 141 -20.45 8.25 5.26
N SER A 142 -21.10 7.73 6.26
CA SER A 142 -22.54 7.98 6.49
C SER A 142 -22.78 9.29 7.24
N GLU A 143 -21.93 9.53 8.24
CA GLU A 143 -21.98 10.72 9.10
C GLU A 143 -20.55 11.11 9.52
N SER A 144 -20.34 12.39 9.82
CA SER A 144 -19.12 12.87 10.40
C SER A 144 -19.42 14.01 11.38
N THR A 145 -18.52 14.19 12.34
CA THR A 145 -18.45 15.40 13.16
C THR A 145 -18.01 16.57 12.30
N ASN A 146 -18.00 17.79 12.86
CA ASN A 146 -17.63 18.98 12.12
C ASN A 146 -16.18 19.01 11.64
N GLU A 147 -15.32 18.18 12.22
CA GLU A 147 -13.90 18.11 11.91
C GLU A 147 -13.52 16.63 11.70
N VAL A 148 -12.80 16.35 10.61
CA VAL A 148 -12.31 15.01 10.28
C VAL A 148 -10.82 14.93 10.56
N CYS A 149 -10.44 14.20 11.57
CA CYS A 149 -9.05 14.01 11.97
C CYS A 149 -8.64 12.55 11.90
N MET A 150 -7.36 12.30 11.63
CA MET A 150 -6.78 10.96 11.70
C MET A 150 -6.01 10.75 13.01
N THR A 151 -6.16 9.59 13.60
CA THR A 151 -5.42 9.16 14.79
C THR A 151 -4.95 7.71 14.65
N GLN A 152 -4.12 7.25 15.59
CA GLN A 152 -3.62 5.87 15.62
C GLN A 152 -3.08 5.38 14.26
N ILE A 153 -2.35 6.27 13.58
CA ILE A 153 -1.79 5.99 12.25
C ILE A 153 -0.61 5.02 12.39
N ILE A 154 -0.68 3.92 11.68
CA ILE A 154 0.36 2.87 11.66
C ILE A 154 0.64 2.51 10.22
N PHE A 155 1.91 2.60 9.83
CA PHE A 155 2.42 2.03 8.60
C PHE A 155 3.40 0.90 8.90
N ALA A 156 3.24 -0.20 8.19
CA ALA A 156 4.18 -1.31 8.19
C ALA A 156 4.98 -1.33 6.90
N GLY A 157 6.28 -1.44 7.02
CA GLY A 157 7.20 -1.71 5.92
C GLY A 157 7.40 -3.20 5.68
N ILE A 158 8.34 -3.53 4.79
CA ILE A 158 8.68 -4.91 4.47
C ILE A 158 9.16 -5.63 5.74
N GLY A 159 8.66 -6.85 5.93
CA GLY A 159 8.97 -7.64 7.12
C GLY A 159 8.27 -7.18 8.39
N GLY A 160 7.27 -6.31 8.31
CA GLY A 160 6.49 -5.82 9.45
C GLY A 160 7.20 -4.76 10.28
N THR A 161 8.21 -4.10 9.74
CA THR A 161 8.88 -2.97 10.39
C THR A 161 7.91 -1.80 10.52
N LYS A 162 7.94 -1.11 11.67
CA LYS A 162 7.14 0.10 11.83
C LYS A 162 7.82 1.26 11.10
N LEU A 163 7.08 1.93 10.24
CA LEU A 163 7.53 3.14 9.53
C LEU A 163 7.17 4.39 10.33
N SER A 164 8.04 5.40 10.25
CA SER A 164 7.75 6.73 10.76
C SER A 164 6.72 7.43 9.87
N ASN A 165 5.78 8.12 10.48
CA ASN A 165 4.78 8.89 9.76
C ASN A 165 4.49 10.22 10.49
N ASP A 166 4.05 11.21 9.73
CA ASP A 166 3.47 12.43 10.26
C ASP A 166 1.96 12.25 10.54
N ILE A 167 1.39 13.21 11.24
CA ILE A 167 -0.05 13.30 11.50
C ILE A 167 -0.58 14.42 10.59
N PRO A 168 -1.51 14.12 9.66
CA PRO A 168 -2.05 15.15 8.79
C PRO A 168 -2.91 16.15 9.56
N GLU A 169 -3.04 17.35 9.01
CA GLU A 169 -4.04 18.32 9.48
C GLU A 169 -5.45 17.77 9.29
N CYS A 170 -6.36 18.19 10.17
CA CYS A 170 -7.78 17.83 10.06
C CYS A 170 -8.47 18.61 8.91
N LEU A 171 -9.58 18.06 8.39
CA LEU A 171 -10.45 18.70 7.42
C LEU A 171 -11.56 19.49 8.09
#